data_1124b5583cee275389ef2cab1bb53412
#
_entry.id   1124b5583cee275389ef2cab1bb53412
#
_cell.length_a   1.000
_cell.length_b   1.000
_cell.length_c   1.000
_cell.angle_alpha   90.00
_cell.angle_beta   90.00
_cell.angle_gamma   90.00
#
_symmetry.space_group_name_H-M   'P 1'
#
loop_
_entity.id
_entity.type
_entity.pdbx_description
1 polymer ?
#
loop_
_entity_poly.entity_id
_entity_poly.type
_entity_poly.pdbx_seq_one_letter_code
_entity_poly.pdbx_strand_id
1 'polypeptide(L)'
;EELKIISCHMGNGSSIAAIDGGKCVDTSMGFTPLVGLPMGTRCGDLDAGVIQFIMNKYGISIDEMLNILNKKSGVLGVSGVSSDFRDLDNAAAEGNERAQLALDMFHYWVAKVAGSYVAAMNGVDAIVFTAGVGENSKSARKAISEYFGYLGVTIDDEANSKRGEDIMIST
;
A
#
# COMPACT_ATOMS: atom_id res chain seq x y z
N GLU A 1 4.02 -13.60 24.17
CA GLU A 1 3.68 -13.35 23.19
C GLU A 1 4.65 -13.30 22.04
N GLU A 2 4.63 -14.41 21.33
CA GLU A 2 5.54 -14.66 20.21
C GLU A 2 4.82 -14.52 18.87
N LEU A 3 3.90 -13.54 18.79
CA LEU A 3 3.09 -13.31 17.56
C LEU A 3 3.93 -12.64 16.49
N LYS A 4 3.77 -13.12 15.26
CA LYS A 4 4.27 -12.53 14.02
C LYS A 4 3.16 -11.73 13.38
N ILE A 5 3.31 -10.43 13.39
CA ILE A 5 2.28 -9.50 12.91
C ILE A 5 2.81 -8.68 11.74
N ILE A 6 2.00 -8.53 10.71
CA ILE A 6 2.24 -7.56 9.64
C ILE A 6 1.23 -6.42 9.83
N SER A 7 1.74 -5.21 10.06
CA SER A 7 0.94 -3.99 10.17
C SER A 7 0.93 -3.26 8.84
N CYS A 8 -0.23 -3.16 8.21
CA CYS A 8 -0.46 -2.43 6.96
C CYS A 8 -1.13 -1.08 7.29
N HIS A 9 -0.31 -0.05 7.49
CA HIS A 9 -0.80 1.31 7.68
C HIS A 9 -1.07 1.95 6.32
N MET A 10 -2.34 2.09 5.94
CA MET A 10 -2.75 2.53 4.61
C MET A 10 -3.55 3.82 4.68
N GLY A 11 -2.93 4.92 4.26
CA GLY A 11 -3.51 6.25 4.16
C GLY A 11 -2.95 7.00 2.95
N ASN A 12 -3.00 8.33 2.96
CA ASN A 12 -2.31 9.12 1.93
C ASN A 12 -0.78 8.91 1.97
N GLY A 13 -0.20 8.74 3.18
CA GLY A 13 1.07 8.06 3.39
C GLY A 13 0.79 6.61 3.80
N SER A 14 1.60 5.67 3.32
CA SER A 14 1.41 4.24 3.60
C SER A 14 2.72 3.56 3.90
N SER A 15 2.69 2.64 4.86
CA SER A 15 3.85 1.82 5.21
C SER A 15 3.41 0.45 5.73
N ILE A 16 4.30 -0.52 5.61
CA ILE A 16 4.11 -1.84 6.18
C ILE A 16 5.26 -2.12 7.14
N ALA A 17 4.94 -2.74 8.27
CA ALA A 17 5.94 -3.17 9.24
C ALA A 17 5.76 -4.65 9.58
N ALA A 18 6.89 -5.34 9.71
CA ALA A 18 6.98 -6.70 10.21
C ALA A 18 7.33 -6.67 11.69
N ILE A 19 6.53 -7.35 12.50
CA ILE A 19 6.66 -7.36 13.95
C ILE A 19 6.76 -8.81 14.42
N ASP A 20 7.88 -9.18 15.02
CA ASP A 20 8.11 -10.51 15.58
C ASP A 20 8.34 -10.40 17.09
N GLY A 21 7.50 -11.08 17.87
CA GLY A 21 7.59 -11.06 19.33
C GLY A 21 7.49 -9.64 19.94
N GLY A 22 6.68 -8.76 19.32
CA GLY A 22 6.52 -7.36 19.76
C GLY A 22 7.64 -6.41 19.35
N LYS A 23 8.59 -6.86 18.51
CA LYS A 23 9.68 -6.02 17.98
C LYS A 23 9.52 -5.83 16.47
N CYS A 24 9.65 -4.59 16.01
CA CYS A 24 9.73 -4.31 14.57
C CYS A 24 11.05 -4.88 14.03
N VAL A 25 10.96 -5.85 13.11
CA VAL A 25 12.12 -6.51 12.49
C VAL A 25 12.38 -6.02 11.08
N ASP A 26 11.35 -5.45 10.41
CA ASP A 26 11.48 -4.81 9.10
C ASP A 26 10.37 -3.78 8.87
N THR A 27 10.62 -2.82 7.97
CA THR A 27 9.62 -1.81 7.57
C THR A 27 9.85 -1.36 6.15
N SER A 28 8.77 -0.95 5.46
CA SER A 28 8.82 -0.55 4.05
C SER A 28 9.40 0.84 3.80
N MET A 29 9.43 1.72 4.79
CA MET A 29 10.07 3.03 4.66
C MET A 29 11.57 2.94 4.97
N GLY A 30 12.38 3.71 4.24
CA GLY A 30 13.84 3.74 4.39
C GLY A 30 14.34 5.02 5.07
N PHE A 31 15.42 5.60 4.53
CA PHE A 31 15.97 6.86 5.02
C PHE A 31 14.95 8.01 5.00
N THR A 32 14.05 7.99 4.03
CA THR A 32 12.90 8.91 3.95
C THR A 32 11.60 8.11 3.81
N PRO A 33 10.44 8.72 4.08
CA PRO A 33 9.15 8.08 3.87
C PRO A 33 8.69 8.07 2.39
N LEU A 34 9.62 8.24 1.44
CA LEU A 34 9.36 8.20 0.00
C LEU A 34 9.36 6.78 -0.54
N VAL A 35 10.29 5.94 -0.05
CA VAL A 35 10.52 4.57 -0.51
C VAL A 35 9.45 3.60 0.04
N GLY A 36 9.36 2.44 -0.54
CA GLY A 36 8.42 1.37 -0.18
C GLY A 36 7.18 1.37 -1.07
N LEU A 37 6.00 1.58 -0.50
CA LEU A 37 4.75 1.54 -1.24
C LEU A 37 4.55 2.76 -2.15
N PRO A 38 3.97 2.62 -3.34
CA PRO A 38 3.32 3.74 -4.01
C PRO A 38 2.18 4.22 -3.11
N MET A 39 2.11 5.54 -2.87
CA MET A 39 1.18 6.14 -1.91
C MET A 39 0.23 7.10 -2.65
N GLY A 40 -0.48 7.96 -1.94
CA GLY A 40 -1.34 8.97 -2.56
C GLY A 40 -0.61 9.79 -3.61
N THR A 41 0.55 10.37 -3.25
CA THR A 41 1.37 11.21 -4.14
C THR A 41 2.82 10.76 -4.27
N ARG A 42 3.31 9.90 -3.38
CA ARG A 42 4.70 9.42 -3.37
C ARG A 42 4.87 8.20 -4.27
N CYS A 43 6.02 8.12 -4.95
CA CYS A 43 6.27 7.05 -5.93
C CYS A 43 6.44 5.66 -5.32
N GLY A 44 6.92 5.54 -4.07
CA GLY A 44 7.41 4.27 -3.54
C GLY A 44 8.73 3.85 -4.17
N ASP A 45 9.01 2.55 -4.18
CA ASP A 45 10.22 2.00 -4.78
C ASP A 45 10.26 2.22 -6.29
N LEU A 46 11.44 2.60 -6.77
CA LEU A 46 11.71 2.75 -8.20
C LEU A 46 13.17 2.44 -8.51
N ASP A 47 13.45 2.13 -9.77
CA ASP A 47 14.82 2.01 -10.28
C ASP A 47 15.48 3.40 -10.30
N ALA A 48 16.63 3.53 -9.64
CA ALA A 48 17.38 4.79 -9.59
C ALA A 48 17.77 5.32 -11.00
N GLY A 49 17.91 4.44 -11.99
CA GLY A 49 18.17 4.82 -13.38
C GLY A 49 17.05 5.67 -13.99
N VAL A 50 15.82 5.52 -13.53
CA VAL A 50 14.69 6.34 -13.95
C VAL A 50 14.88 7.80 -13.58
N ILE A 51 15.49 8.08 -12.43
CA ILE A 51 15.77 9.44 -11.96
C ILE A 51 16.70 10.14 -12.96
N GLN A 52 17.84 9.53 -13.26
CA GLN A 52 18.81 10.08 -14.21
C GLN A 52 18.21 10.25 -15.60
N PHE A 53 17.47 9.24 -16.08
CA PHE A 53 16.84 9.28 -17.39
C PHE A 53 15.86 10.46 -17.53
N ILE A 54 14.98 10.65 -16.54
CA ILE A 54 13.97 11.73 -16.58
C ILE A 54 14.65 13.10 -16.45
N MET A 55 15.62 13.25 -15.53
CA MET A 55 16.38 14.49 -15.37
C MET A 55 17.07 14.90 -16.67
N ASN A 56 17.74 13.98 -17.32
CA ASN A 56 18.42 14.24 -18.58
C ASN A 56 17.45 14.57 -19.73
N LYS A 57 16.34 13.82 -19.81
CA LYS A 57 15.34 13.99 -20.87
C LYS A 57 14.63 15.34 -20.81
N TYR A 58 14.34 15.83 -19.61
CA TYR A 58 13.54 17.04 -19.41
C TYR A 58 14.37 18.24 -18.93
N GLY A 59 15.65 18.06 -18.67
CA GLY A 59 16.54 19.13 -18.21
C GLY A 59 16.18 19.66 -16.81
N ILE A 60 15.63 18.80 -15.94
CA ILE A 60 15.19 19.19 -14.59
C ILE A 60 16.27 18.91 -13.54
N SER A 61 16.27 19.71 -12.48
CA SER A 61 17.14 19.55 -11.32
C SER A 61 16.74 18.35 -10.47
N ILE A 62 17.64 17.93 -9.56
CA ILE A 62 17.32 16.87 -8.57
C ILE A 62 16.20 17.30 -7.63
N ASP A 63 16.14 18.58 -7.25
CA ASP A 63 15.08 19.09 -6.38
C ASP A 63 13.71 19.02 -7.05
N GLU A 64 13.64 19.37 -8.35
CA GLU A 64 12.43 19.23 -9.15
C GLU A 64 12.03 17.77 -9.30
N MET A 65 13.00 16.87 -9.53
CA MET A 65 12.74 15.43 -9.61
C MET A 65 12.20 14.89 -8.28
N LEU A 66 12.82 15.24 -7.15
CA LEU A 66 12.35 14.84 -5.83
C LEU A 66 10.93 15.37 -5.52
N ASN A 67 10.62 16.59 -5.98
CA ASN A 67 9.27 17.12 -5.87
C ASN A 67 8.25 16.30 -6.69
N ILE A 68 8.62 15.87 -7.90
CA ILE A 68 7.77 14.97 -8.71
C ILE A 68 7.53 13.65 -7.98
N LEU A 69 8.59 13.03 -7.47
CA LEU A 69 8.51 11.74 -6.78
C LEU A 69 7.69 11.80 -5.47
N ASN A 70 7.74 12.93 -4.77
CA ASN A 70 7.01 13.10 -3.51
C ASN A 70 5.56 13.59 -3.67
N LYS A 71 5.27 14.42 -4.69
CA LYS A 71 4.02 15.18 -4.77
C LYS A 71 3.17 14.92 -6.02
N LYS A 72 3.74 14.30 -7.07
CA LYS A 72 3.10 14.14 -8.37
C LYS A 72 3.13 12.71 -8.89
N SER A 73 3.46 11.77 -8.04
CA SER A 73 3.58 10.34 -8.34
C SER A 73 2.49 9.53 -7.62
N GLY A 74 2.76 8.28 -7.30
CA GLY A 74 1.83 7.41 -6.60
C GLY A 74 0.54 7.18 -7.35
N VAL A 75 -0.56 6.96 -6.63
CA VAL A 75 -1.87 6.73 -7.26
C VAL A 75 -2.38 7.95 -7.99
N LEU A 76 -2.02 9.17 -7.55
CA LEU A 76 -2.31 10.40 -8.28
C LEU A 76 -1.65 10.40 -9.66
N GLY A 77 -0.36 10.07 -9.73
CA GLY A 77 0.39 10.07 -11.00
C GLY A 77 -0.08 8.99 -11.97
N VAL A 78 -0.46 7.82 -11.47
CA VAL A 78 -0.97 6.72 -12.29
C VAL A 78 -2.38 6.99 -12.76
N SER A 79 -3.28 7.38 -11.87
CA SER A 79 -4.68 7.63 -12.21
C SER A 79 -4.87 8.91 -13.04
N GLY A 80 -4.12 9.97 -12.71
CA GLY A 80 -4.39 11.32 -13.21
C GLY A 80 -5.69 11.93 -12.68
N VAL A 81 -6.29 11.32 -11.64
CA VAL A 81 -7.59 11.72 -11.08
C VAL A 81 -7.39 12.39 -9.72
N SER A 82 -6.93 11.63 -8.73
CA SER A 82 -6.83 12.10 -7.34
C SER A 82 -5.79 11.30 -6.57
N SER A 83 -5.32 11.86 -5.45
CA SER A 83 -4.57 11.13 -4.42
C SER A 83 -5.48 10.52 -3.35
N ASP A 84 -6.77 10.87 -3.34
CA ASP A 84 -7.76 10.32 -2.41
C ASP A 84 -8.33 9.02 -2.96
N PHE A 85 -8.20 7.95 -2.19
CA PHE A 85 -8.65 6.62 -2.60
C PHE A 85 -10.17 6.54 -2.79
N ARG A 86 -10.96 7.39 -2.10
CA ARG A 86 -12.41 7.46 -2.29
C ARG A 86 -12.79 7.98 -3.66
N ASP A 87 -12.04 8.99 -4.15
CA ASP A 87 -12.22 9.53 -5.50
C ASP A 87 -11.84 8.48 -6.55
N LEU A 88 -10.79 7.69 -6.29
CA LEU A 88 -10.37 6.60 -7.16
C LEU A 88 -11.39 5.48 -7.22
N ASP A 89 -11.94 5.06 -6.05
CA ASP A 89 -13.00 4.06 -5.99
C ASP A 89 -14.24 4.50 -6.79
N ASN A 90 -14.65 5.77 -6.65
CA ASN A 90 -15.77 6.33 -7.41
C ASN A 90 -15.48 6.38 -8.92
N ALA A 91 -14.31 6.90 -9.31
CA ALA A 91 -13.93 6.98 -10.72
C ALA A 91 -13.81 5.59 -11.37
N ALA A 92 -13.26 4.61 -10.66
CA ALA A 92 -13.18 3.22 -11.14
C ALA A 92 -14.58 2.60 -11.31
N ALA A 93 -15.49 2.84 -10.36
CA ALA A 93 -16.89 2.39 -10.47
C ALA A 93 -17.64 3.01 -11.66
N GLU A 94 -17.24 4.22 -12.10
CA GLU A 94 -17.72 4.89 -13.29
C GLU A 94 -17.02 4.43 -14.60
N GLY A 95 -16.09 3.47 -14.50
CA GLY A 95 -15.40 2.88 -15.65
C GLY A 95 -14.07 3.56 -16.01
N ASN A 96 -13.48 4.37 -15.12
CA ASN A 96 -12.16 4.95 -15.35
C ASN A 96 -11.07 3.88 -15.17
N GLU A 97 -10.53 3.37 -16.28
CA GLU A 97 -9.52 2.32 -16.29
C GLU A 97 -8.21 2.71 -15.58
N ARG A 98 -7.82 3.99 -15.63
CA ARG A 98 -6.60 4.45 -14.95
C ARG A 98 -6.77 4.54 -13.44
N ALA A 99 -7.97 4.89 -12.96
CA ALA A 99 -8.28 4.85 -11.54
C ALA A 99 -8.25 3.40 -11.04
N GLN A 100 -8.85 2.46 -11.78
CA GLN A 100 -8.78 1.03 -11.45
C GLN A 100 -7.33 0.53 -11.44
N LEU A 101 -6.53 0.87 -12.45
CA LEU A 101 -5.10 0.49 -12.50
C LEU A 101 -4.33 1.01 -11.29
N ALA A 102 -4.60 2.24 -10.85
CA ALA A 102 -3.94 2.83 -9.68
C ALA A 102 -4.29 2.09 -8.39
N LEU A 103 -5.56 1.68 -8.21
CA LEU A 103 -6.02 0.86 -7.09
C LEU A 103 -5.36 -0.52 -7.13
N ASP A 104 -5.39 -1.20 -8.28
CA ASP A 104 -4.79 -2.53 -8.45
C ASP A 104 -3.29 -2.52 -8.18
N MET A 105 -2.58 -1.50 -8.67
CA MET A 105 -1.16 -1.28 -8.38
C MET A 105 -0.92 -1.13 -6.88
N PHE A 106 -1.72 -0.33 -6.18
CA PHE A 106 -1.57 -0.13 -4.74
C PHE A 106 -1.80 -1.44 -3.98
N HIS A 107 -2.89 -2.15 -4.25
CA HIS A 107 -3.21 -3.43 -3.61
C HIS A 107 -2.12 -4.47 -3.84
N TYR A 108 -1.63 -4.59 -5.07
CA TYR A 108 -0.53 -5.48 -5.43
C TYR A 108 0.75 -5.16 -4.63
N TRP A 109 1.13 -3.87 -4.55
CA TRP A 109 2.34 -3.48 -3.83
C TRP A 109 2.23 -3.73 -2.33
N VAL A 110 1.07 -3.47 -1.72
CA VAL A 110 0.83 -3.80 -0.30
C VAL A 110 0.99 -5.31 -0.09
N ALA A 111 0.35 -6.13 -0.91
CA ALA A 111 0.44 -7.58 -0.81
C ALA A 111 1.87 -8.09 -1.04
N LYS A 112 2.59 -7.55 -2.03
CA LYS A 112 3.98 -7.93 -2.35
C LYS A 112 4.93 -7.65 -1.19
N VAL A 113 4.86 -6.46 -0.60
CA VAL A 113 5.71 -6.09 0.54
C VAL A 113 5.34 -6.91 1.77
N ALA A 114 4.05 -7.05 2.09
CA ALA A 114 3.59 -7.90 3.18
C ALA A 114 4.02 -9.37 2.97
N GLY A 115 3.91 -9.88 1.75
CA GLY A 115 4.39 -11.23 1.41
C GLY A 115 5.89 -11.42 1.62
N SER A 116 6.71 -10.41 1.33
CA SER A 116 8.15 -10.45 1.65
C SER A 116 8.41 -10.57 3.16
N TYR A 117 7.57 -9.95 3.97
CA TYR A 117 7.67 -10.02 5.43
C TYR A 117 7.17 -11.34 6.01
N VAL A 118 6.19 -11.98 5.36
CA VAL A 118 5.85 -13.39 5.68
C VAL A 118 7.08 -14.27 5.53
N ALA A 119 7.83 -14.10 4.43
CA ALA A 119 9.06 -14.85 4.20
C ALA A 119 10.15 -14.50 5.23
N ALA A 120 10.37 -13.20 5.51
CA ALA A 120 11.39 -12.73 6.44
C ALA A 120 11.17 -13.25 7.87
N MET A 121 9.92 -13.33 8.31
CA MET A 121 9.55 -13.85 9.64
C MET A 121 9.31 -15.36 9.66
N ASN A 122 9.37 -16.05 8.50
CA ASN A 122 9.00 -17.46 8.36
C ASN A 122 7.58 -17.74 8.88
N GLY A 123 6.61 -16.97 8.40
CA GLY A 123 5.19 -17.09 8.74
C GLY A 123 4.58 -15.78 9.23
N VAL A 124 3.28 -15.80 9.46
CA VAL A 124 2.50 -14.68 10.00
C VAL A 124 1.29 -15.22 10.77
N ASP A 125 0.99 -14.63 11.92
CA ASP A 125 -0.18 -14.96 12.72
C ASP A 125 -1.33 -13.99 12.48
N ALA A 126 -1.02 -12.71 12.18
CA ALA A 126 -2.01 -11.69 11.92
C ALA A 126 -1.53 -10.64 10.92
N ILE A 127 -2.44 -10.20 10.04
CA ILE A 127 -2.27 -9.01 9.19
C ILE A 127 -3.27 -7.96 9.68
N VAL A 128 -2.77 -6.79 10.05
CA VAL A 128 -3.56 -5.70 10.62
C VAL A 128 -3.64 -4.55 9.64
N PHE A 129 -4.84 -4.08 9.35
CA PHE A 129 -5.11 -2.94 8.49
C PHE A 129 -5.44 -1.71 9.33
N THR A 130 -4.72 -0.60 9.15
CA THR A 130 -4.90 0.63 9.91
C THR A 130 -4.90 1.86 9.01
N ALA A 131 -5.18 3.02 9.58
CA ALA A 131 -5.32 4.31 8.91
C ALA A 131 -6.52 4.40 7.95
N GLY A 132 -6.69 5.55 7.33
CA GLY A 132 -7.92 5.92 6.64
C GLY A 132 -8.37 4.94 5.55
N VAL A 133 -7.45 4.42 4.73
CA VAL A 133 -7.77 3.39 3.71
C VAL A 133 -7.92 2.03 4.39
N GLY A 134 -7.00 1.66 5.29
CA GLY A 134 -7.04 0.38 5.98
C GLY A 134 -8.33 0.16 6.77
N GLU A 135 -8.78 1.17 7.49
CA GLU A 135 -9.99 1.10 8.32
C GLU A 135 -11.29 1.23 7.51
N ASN A 136 -11.31 2.02 6.44
CA ASN A 136 -12.56 2.40 5.78
C ASN A 136 -12.79 1.73 4.42
N SER A 137 -11.76 1.20 3.74
CA SER A 137 -11.92 0.56 2.44
C SER A 137 -12.01 -0.97 2.55
N LYS A 138 -13.24 -1.49 2.60
CA LYS A 138 -13.50 -2.93 2.59
C LYS A 138 -13.00 -3.60 1.29
N SER A 139 -13.05 -2.89 0.17
CA SER A 139 -12.55 -3.36 -1.12
C SER A 139 -11.04 -3.55 -1.10
N ALA A 140 -10.29 -2.58 -0.55
CA ALA A 140 -8.84 -2.69 -0.43
C ALA A 140 -8.44 -3.84 0.50
N ARG A 141 -9.05 -3.97 1.69
CA ARG A 141 -8.77 -5.09 2.61
C ARG A 141 -9.00 -6.43 1.95
N LYS A 142 -10.14 -6.59 1.25
CA LYS A 142 -10.47 -7.84 0.54
C LYS A 142 -9.46 -8.12 -0.57
N ALA A 143 -9.23 -7.17 -1.48
CA ALA A 143 -8.31 -7.33 -2.60
C ALA A 143 -6.88 -7.68 -2.15
N ILE A 144 -6.39 -7.06 -1.07
CA ILE A 144 -5.07 -7.37 -0.51
C ILE A 144 -5.06 -8.76 0.13
N SER A 145 -6.10 -9.12 0.88
CA SER A 145 -6.18 -10.41 1.58
C SER A 145 -6.26 -11.60 0.62
N GLU A 146 -6.86 -11.42 -0.55
CA GLU A 146 -6.96 -12.47 -1.59
C GLU A 146 -5.57 -12.96 -2.07
N TYR A 147 -4.53 -12.11 -2.01
CA TYR A 147 -3.16 -12.54 -2.31
C TYR A 147 -2.59 -13.54 -1.29
N PHE A 148 -3.18 -13.65 -0.10
CA PHE A 148 -2.74 -14.53 0.98
C PHE A 148 -3.56 -15.82 1.09
N GLY A 149 -4.36 -16.15 0.08
CA GLY A 149 -5.12 -17.41 0.01
C GLY A 149 -4.25 -18.66 0.18
N TYR A 150 -2.98 -18.62 -0.25
CA TYR A 150 -2.02 -19.71 -0.05
C TYR A 150 -1.64 -19.94 1.41
N LEU A 151 -1.91 -18.98 2.30
CA LEU A 151 -1.77 -19.10 3.76
C LEU A 151 -3.08 -19.50 4.45
N GLY A 152 -4.15 -19.74 3.68
CA GLY A 152 -5.48 -20.04 4.21
C GLY A 152 -6.27 -18.81 4.65
N VAL A 153 -5.83 -17.60 4.28
CA VAL A 153 -6.59 -16.37 4.61
C VAL A 153 -7.87 -16.32 3.78
N THR A 154 -8.98 -16.21 4.48
CA THR A 154 -10.31 -16.00 3.88
C THR A 154 -11.01 -14.86 4.61
N ILE A 155 -11.75 -14.04 3.87
CA ILE A 155 -12.42 -12.85 4.39
C ILE A 155 -13.91 -13.15 4.64
N ASP A 156 -14.39 -12.80 5.84
CA ASP A 156 -15.80 -12.67 6.14
C ASP A 156 -16.31 -11.31 5.63
N ASP A 157 -17.09 -11.32 4.57
CA ASP A 157 -17.59 -10.09 3.93
C ASP A 157 -18.52 -9.28 4.85
N GLU A 158 -19.25 -9.91 5.78
CA GLU A 158 -20.10 -9.22 6.76
C GLU A 158 -19.23 -8.50 7.79
N ALA A 159 -18.27 -9.21 8.39
CA ALA A 159 -17.31 -8.61 9.33
C ALA A 159 -16.49 -7.50 8.65
N ASN A 160 -16.02 -7.72 7.42
CA ASN A 160 -15.27 -6.74 6.65
C ASN A 160 -16.07 -5.47 6.28
N SER A 161 -17.40 -5.51 6.35
CA SER A 161 -18.26 -4.36 6.08
C SER A 161 -18.40 -3.40 7.28
N LYS A 162 -18.06 -3.83 8.49
CA LYS A 162 -18.16 -3.03 9.72
C LYS A 162 -17.10 -1.95 9.77
N ARG A 163 -17.41 -0.86 10.45
CA ARG A 163 -16.54 0.31 10.59
C ARG A 163 -16.51 0.80 12.03
N GLY A 164 -15.37 1.38 12.44
CA GLY A 164 -15.23 2.03 13.75
C GLY A 164 -15.10 1.05 14.92
N GLU A 165 -14.78 -0.20 14.64
CA GLU A 165 -14.55 -1.26 15.62
C GLU A 165 -13.24 -1.98 15.30
N ASP A 166 -12.52 -2.38 16.35
CA ASP A 166 -11.42 -3.33 16.22
C ASP A 166 -12.01 -4.73 16.08
N ILE A 167 -11.96 -5.29 14.88
CA ILE A 167 -12.65 -6.54 14.56
C ILE A 167 -11.76 -7.47 13.73
N MET A 168 -11.87 -8.76 13.98
CA MET A 168 -11.35 -9.79 13.10
C MET A 168 -12.25 -9.91 11.87
N ILE A 169 -11.66 -9.78 10.68
CA ILE A 169 -12.37 -9.84 9.40
C ILE A 169 -12.11 -11.12 8.59
N SER A 170 -11.31 -12.05 9.15
CA SER A 170 -11.10 -13.39 8.59
C SER A 170 -12.04 -14.40 9.22
N THR A 171 -12.34 -15.47 8.46
CA THR A 171 -13.09 -16.65 8.94
C THR A 171 -12.16 -17.62 9.66
#